data_0f94aa31e6fd275ff2bfd62f233fda73
#
_entry.id   0f94aa31e6fd275ff2bfd62f233fda73
#
_cell.length_a   1.000
_cell.length_b   1.000
_cell.length_c   1.000
_cell.angle_alpha   90.00
_cell.angle_beta   90.00
_cell.angle_gamma   90.00
#
_symmetry.space_group_name_H-M   'P 1'
#
loop_
_entity.id
_entity.type
_entity.pdbx_description
1 polymer ?
#
loop_
_entity_poly.entity_id
_entity_poly.type
_entity_poly.pdbx_seq_one_letter_code
_entity_poly.pdbx_strand_id
1 'polypeptide(L)'
;MRHKKEITKIGSHICTLHSEEKAEFFIIQPIDSNDEKELEKQITYIEESSSIPFIHVAIRINKWNEELTPWPAPPVFGKIPFGAGAYSTLLYIKSQLIPTLNTRYALQSTKDNTFLGGYSLAGLFSLWAAYEPDNPFYGIVSASPSAWYIGWLDYAENHQPLINYAYLSLGDKEERTKTKIMATISKDILRQEQIFKDKGVNCKMEWNEGNHFQDNGVRIAKGFVWLMHQKNTDFSIL
;
A
#
# COMPACT_ATOMS: atom_id res chain seq x y z
N MET A 1 17.46 13.42 9.35
CA MET A 1 16.06 12.94 9.36
C MET A 1 15.17 14.05 9.84
N ARG A 2 14.14 14.42 9.06
CA ARG A 2 13.15 15.45 9.42
C ARG A 2 12.05 14.91 10.34
N HIS A 3 11.88 13.58 10.39
CA HIS A 3 10.81 12.92 11.12
C HIS A 3 11.14 12.57 12.55
N LYS A 4 10.14 12.79 13.43
CA LYS A 4 10.12 12.21 14.78
C LYS A 4 9.58 10.79 14.68
N LYS A 5 10.36 9.80 15.14
CA LYS A 5 9.92 8.40 15.20
C LYS A 5 9.28 8.09 16.55
N GLU A 6 8.17 7.37 16.51
CA GLU A 6 7.49 6.86 17.71
C GLU A 6 6.90 5.48 17.43
N ILE A 7 6.95 4.60 18.41
CA ILE A 7 6.26 3.30 18.39
C ILE A 7 5.17 3.35 19.46
N THR A 8 3.95 3.09 19.06
CA THR A 8 2.77 3.17 19.94
C THR A 8 1.75 2.10 19.60
N LYS A 9 0.88 1.79 20.54
CA LYS A 9 -0.27 0.92 20.30
C LYS A 9 -1.50 1.76 19.99
N ILE A 10 -2.14 1.49 18.86
CA ILE A 10 -3.41 2.10 18.47
C ILE A 10 -4.42 0.96 18.28
N GLY A 11 -5.45 0.93 19.13
CA GLY A 11 -6.40 -0.19 19.15
C GLY A 11 -5.70 -1.53 19.38
N SER A 12 -5.86 -2.47 18.45
CA SER A 12 -5.28 -3.81 18.52
C SER A 12 -3.86 -3.93 17.95
N HIS A 13 -3.36 -2.91 17.23
CA HIS A 13 -2.10 -2.99 16.49
C HIS A 13 -0.99 -2.12 17.10
N ILE A 14 0.25 -2.57 16.93
CA ILE A 14 1.43 -1.75 17.16
C ILE A 14 1.70 -0.98 15.88
N CYS A 15 1.90 0.34 16.01
CA CYS A 15 2.19 1.23 14.91
C CYS A 15 3.53 1.92 15.12
N THR A 16 4.33 1.99 14.06
CA THR A 16 5.52 2.85 13.98
C THR A 16 5.15 4.11 13.20
N LEU A 17 5.27 5.26 13.85
CA LEU A 17 4.94 6.56 13.27
C LEU A 17 6.22 7.34 12.97
N HIS A 18 6.28 7.92 11.78
CA HIS A 18 7.27 8.92 11.40
C HIS A 18 6.50 10.20 11.06
N SER A 19 6.69 11.26 11.85
CA SER A 19 5.88 12.47 11.71
C SER A 19 6.74 13.71 11.54
N GLU A 20 6.34 14.57 10.59
CA GLU A 20 6.86 15.93 10.42
C GLU A 20 5.88 16.98 10.93
N GLU A 21 6.41 18.14 11.31
CA GLU A 21 5.57 19.33 11.54
C GLU A 21 4.97 19.81 10.22
N LYS A 22 3.73 20.33 10.29
CA LYS A 22 3.00 20.85 9.13
C LYS A 22 2.82 19.82 8.00
N ALA A 23 2.70 18.53 8.34
CA ALA A 23 2.43 17.48 7.38
C ALA A 23 1.21 17.80 6.51
N GLU A 24 1.31 17.48 5.23
CA GLU A 24 0.24 17.65 4.23
C GLU A 24 -0.47 16.33 3.95
N PHE A 25 0.21 15.20 4.15
CA PHE A 25 -0.31 13.87 3.82
C PHE A 25 -0.18 12.88 4.97
N PHE A 26 -1.16 11.97 5.02
CA PHE A 26 -1.05 10.72 5.75
C PHE A 26 -0.70 9.56 4.79
N ILE A 27 0.31 8.79 5.14
CA ILE A 27 0.73 7.57 4.47
C ILE A 27 0.50 6.41 5.42
N ILE A 28 -0.40 5.50 5.06
CA ILE A 28 -0.75 4.33 5.88
C ILE A 28 -0.21 3.08 5.19
N GLN A 29 0.50 2.22 5.94
CA GLN A 29 1.16 1.05 5.40
C GLN A 29 1.08 -0.14 6.35
N PRO A 30 0.33 -1.21 6.04
CA PRO A 30 0.50 -2.50 6.69
C PRO A 30 1.88 -3.08 6.39
N ILE A 31 2.56 -3.58 7.44
CA ILE A 31 3.93 -4.11 7.35
C ILE A 31 4.07 -5.45 8.08
N ASP A 32 5.05 -6.24 7.64
CA ASP A 32 5.59 -7.37 8.37
C ASP A 32 6.95 -7.04 9.05
N SER A 33 7.62 -8.06 9.58
CA SER A 33 8.93 -7.90 10.20
C SER A 33 10.08 -7.62 9.22
N ASN A 34 9.91 -7.90 7.93
CA ASN A 34 10.90 -7.63 6.90
C ASN A 34 10.75 -6.19 6.42
N ASP A 35 9.53 -5.74 6.17
CA ASP A 35 9.23 -4.35 5.85
C ASP A 35 9.67 -3.42 6.99
N GLU A 36 9.49 -3.84 8.26
CA GLU A 36 9.93 -3.07 9.44
C GLU A 36 11.44 -2.76 9.41
N LYS A 37 12.26 -3.67 8.90
CA LYS A 37 13.71 -3.47 8.76
C LYS A 37 14.06 -2.45 7.67
N GLU A 38 13.20 -2.31 6.67
CA GLU A 38 13.40 -1.40 5.54
C GLU A 38 12.79 0.00 5.79
N LEU A 39 12.04 0.21 6.89
CA LEU A 39 11.33 1.48 7.13
C LEU A 39 12.27 2.70 7.16
N GLU A 40 13.41 2.62 7.83
CA GLU A 40 14.35 3.75 7.91
C GLU A 40 14.88 4.12 6.51
N LYS A 41 15.24 3.12 5.71
CA LYS A 41 15.68 3.32 4.32
C LYS A 41 14.55 3.92 3.48
N GLN A 42 13.32 3.44 3.67
CA GLN A 42 12.13 3.95 3.01
C GLN A 42 11.88 5.43 3.33
N ILE A 43 11.87 5.79 4.61
CA ILE A 43 11.64 7.17 5.06
C ILE A 43 12.75 8.09 4.56
N THR A 44 14.02 7.67 4.69
CA THR A 44 15.16 8.43 4.17
C THR A 44 15.02 8.70 2.67
N TYR A 45 14.63 7.68 1.88
CA TYR A 45 14.42 7.86 0.44
C TYR A 45 13.32 8.88 0.14
N ILE A 46 12.19 8.85 0.87
CA ILE A 46 11.11 9.84 0.68
C ILE A 46 11.61 11.24 1.03
N GLU A 47 12.32 11.41 2.16
CA GLU A 47 12.89 12.70 2.59
C GLU A 47 13.87 13.31 1.59
N GLU A 48 14.69 12.47 0.95
CA GLU A 48 15.67 12.89 -0.06
C GLU A 48 15.03 13.20 -1.41
N SER A 49 13.91 12.54 -1.73
CA SER A 49 13.22 12.65 -3.02
C SER A 49 12.10 13.69 -3.04
N SER A 50 11.63 14.16 -1.88
CA SER A 50 10.54 15.13 -1.77
C SER A 50 10.71 16.04 -0.57
N SER A 51 10.40 17.33 -0.76
CA SER A 51 10.34 18.32 0.33
C SER A 51 8.95 18.41 0.98
N ILE A 52 7.96 17.69 0.46
CA ILE A 52 6.58 17.71 0.96
C ILE A 52 6.54 16.99 2.32
N PRO A 53 6.04 17.64 3.38
CA PRO A 53 6.00 17.05 4.71
C PRO A 53 4.84 16.06 4.84
N PHE A 54 5.07 14.94 5.55
CA PHE A 54 4.10 13.86 5.67
C PHE A 54 4.13 13.20 7.06
N ILE A 55 3.08 12.44 7.34
CA ILE A 55 3.03 11.50 8.47
C ILE A 55 2.92 10.10 7.89
N HIS A 56 3.91 9.25 8.18
CA HIS A 56 3.89 7.84 7.81
C HIS A 56 3.52 6.98 9.02
N VAL A 57 2.58 6.07 8.82
CA VAL A 57 2.08 5.15 9.83
C VAL A 57 2.20 3.71 9.34
N ALA A 58 3.19 3.01 9.84
CA ALA A 58 3.38 1.59 9.59
C ALA A 58 2.58 0.77 10.61
N ILE A 59 1.64 -0.05 10.16
CA ILE A 59 0.79 -0.92 10.98
C ILE A 59 1.40 -2.31 10.99
N ARG A 60 1.87 -2.80 12.13
CA ARG A 60 2.38 -4.16 12.25
C ARG A 60 1.24 -5.17 12.21
N ILE A 61 1.23 -5.99 11.18
CA ILE A 61 0.24 -7.05 10.99
C ILE A 61 0.69 -8.32 11.70
N ASN A 62 -0.20 -8.91 12.50
CA ASN A 62 0.12 -10.09 13.30
C ASN A 62 -0.09 -11.40 12.54
N LYS A 63 -1.15 -11.47 11.74
CA LYS A 63 -1.54 -12.66 10.95
C LYS A 63 -1.57 -12.30 9.47
N TRP A 64 -0.41 -12.26 8.84
CA TRP A 64 -0.19 -11.77 7.48
C TRP A 64 -1.18 -12.33 6.45
N ASN A 65 -1.31 -13.66 6.40
CA ASN A 65 -2.21 -14.33 5.46
C ASN A 65 -3.70 -14.14 5.80
N GLU A 66 -4.04 -13.89 7.06
CA GLU A 66 -5.42 -13.71 7.52
C GLU A 66 -5.89 -12.28 7.32
N GLU A 67 -5.13 -11.31 7.82
CA GLU A 67 -5.56 -9.93 7.98
C GLU A 67 -5.51 -9.11 6.68
N LEU A 68 -4.77 -9.58 5.65
CA LEU A 68 -4.53 -8.82 4.41
C LEU A 68 -5.23 -9.41 3.17
N THR A 69 -5.91 -10.53 3.30
CA THR A 69 -6.55 -11.18 2.15
C THR A 69 -8.06 -10.99 2.15
N PRO A 70 -8.67 -10.70 0.98
CA PRO A 70 -10.08 -10.33 0.88
C PRO A 70 -11.06 -11.51 0.99
N TRP A 71 -10.61 -12.73 0.67
CA TRP A 71 -11.37 -13.98 0.78
C TRP A 71 -10.46 -15.16 1.06
N PRO A 72 -11.00 -16.28 1.55
CA PRO A 72 -10.20 -17.47 1.84
C PRO A 72 -9.62 -18.09 0.58
N ALA A 73 -8.38 -18.59 0.68
CA ALA A 73 -7.75 -19.37 -0.38
C ALA A 73 -6.81 -20.44 0.20
N PRO A 74 -6.56 -21.54 -0.52
CA PRO A 74 -5.56 -22.52 -0.13
C PRO A 74 -4.16 -21.91 -0.01
N PRO A 75 -3.27 -22.50 0.79
CA PRO A 75 -1.89 -22.04 0.88
C PRO A 75 -1.18 -22.24 -0.47
N VAL A 76 -0.45 -21.21 -0.90
CA VAL A 76 0.37 -21.25 -2.14
C VAL A 76 1.80 -21.66 -1.82
N PHE A 77 2.28 -21.30 -0.64
CA PHE A 77 3.56 -21.73 -0.08
C PHE A 77 3.38 -22.00 1.41
N GLY A 78 4.17 -22.95 1.95
CA GLY A 78 3.99 -23.38 3.33
C GLY A 78 2.69 -24.13 3.58
N LYS A 79 2.15 -24.01 4.81
CA LYS A 79 0.94 -24.76 5.24
C LYS A 79 -0.19 -23.85 5.74
N ILE A 80 0.05 -22.53 5.83
CA ILE A 80 -0.93 -21.59 6.38
C ILE A 80 -1.82 -21.10 5.24
N PRO A 81 -3.14 -21.36 5.29
CA PRO A 81 -4.06 -20.87 4.28
C PRO A 81 -4.21 -19.35 4.38
N PHE A 82 -4.78 -18.75 3.36
CA PHE A 82 -5.20 -17.37 3.36
C PHE A 82 -6.60 -17.24 3.99
N GLY A 83 -6.83 -16.13 4.70
CA GLY A 83 -8.10 -15.84 5.36
C GLY A 83 -9.01 -14.88 4.59
N ALA A 84 -9.81 -14.09 5.35
CA ALA A 84 -10.74 -13.10 4.81
C ALA A 84 -10.77 -11.82 5.67
N GLY A 85 -9.67 -11.52 6.33
CA GLY A 85 -9.60 -10.44 7.33
C GLY A 85 -9.37 -9.04 6.77
N ALA A 86 -9.17 -8.88 5.46
CA ALA A 86 -8.91 -7.58 4.85
C ALA A 86 -9.96 -6.51 5.20
N TYR A 87 -11.24 -6.88 5.19
CA TYR A 87 -12.31 -5.96 5.60
C TYR A 87 -12.15 -5.48 7.06
N SER A 88 -11.80 -6.38 7.98
CA SER A 88 -11.57 -6.03 9.38
C SER A 88 -10.37 -5.10 9.55
N THR A 89 -9.32 -5.30 8.76
CA THR A 89 -8.14 -4.42 8.73
C THR A 89 -8.48 -3.04 8.19
N LEU A 90 -9.25 -2.96 7.11
CA LEU A 90 -9.73 -1.68 6.57
C LEU A 90 -10.66 -0.98 7.58
N LEU A 91 -11.55 -1.72 8.23
CA LEU A 91 -12.44 -1.17 9.26
C LEU A 91 -11.63 -0.61 10.45
N TYR A 92 -10.59 -1.32 10.91
CA TYR A 92 -9.67 -0.82 11.93
C TYR A 92 -9.00 0.50 11.49
N ILE A 93 -8.51 0.59 10.25
CA ILE A 93 -7.93 1.81 9.71
C ILE A 93 -8.93 2.97 9.76
N LYS A 94 -10.16 2.74 9.30
CA LYS A 94 -11.22 3.76 9.23
C LYS A 94 -11.74 4.18 10.61
N SER A 95 -11.95 3.23 11.53
CA SER A 95 -12.70 3.47 12.77
C SER A 95 -11.81 3.71 14.00
N GLN A 96 -10.54 3.33 13.96
CA GLN A 96 -9.63 3.46 15.09
C GLN A 96 -8.36 4.24 14.74
N LEU A 97 -7.65 3.84 13.69
CA LEU A 97 -6.38 4.47 13.33
C LEU A 97 -6.57 5.94 12.91
N ILE A 98 -7.33 6.20 11.87
CA ILE A 98 -7.54 7.55 11.33
C ILE A 98 -8.12 8.51 12.41
N PRO A 99 -9.17 8.16 13.18
CA PRO A 99 -9.64 9.03 14.25
C PRO A 99 -8.59 9.35 15.31
N THR A 100 -7.74 8.36 15.66
CA THR A 100 -6.64 8.57 16.61
C THR A 100 -5.59 9.54 16.05
N LEU A 101 -5.24 9.40 14.75
CA LEU A 101 -4.31 10.31 14.09
C LEU A 101 -4.88 11.73 14.01
N ASN A 102 -6.15 11.88 13.65
CA ASN A 102 -6.82 13.18 13.58
C ASN A 102 -6.88 13.90 14.94
N THR A 103 -6.99 13.14 16.03
CA THR A 103 -6.94 13.71 17.38
C THR A 103 -5.51 14.12 17.78
N ARG A 104 -4.52 13.39 17.27
CA ARG A 104 -3.11 13.56 17.68
C ARG A 104 -2.38 14.64 16.89
N TYR A 105 -2.72 14.82 15.64
CA TYR A 105 -2.06 15.73 14.72
C TYR A 105 -3.00 16.85 14.29
N ALA A 106 -2.44 18.02 13.98
CA ALA A 106 -3.22 19.16 13.47
C ALA A 106 -3.79 18.91 12.08
N LEU A 107 -3.21 17.96 11.32
CA LEU A 107 -3.70 17.54 10.02
C LEU A 107 -4.92 16.62 10.21
N GLN A 108 -6.03 16.96 9.56
CA GLN A 108 -7.19 16.08 9.48
C GLN A 108 -7.05 15.16 8.25
N SER A 109 -7.16 13.85 8.46
CA SER A 109 -7.22 12.89 7.38
C SER A 109 -8.50 13.06 6.58
N THR A 110 -8.36 13.28 5.30
CA THR A 110 -9.43 13.33 4.31
C THR A 110 -9.10 12.37 3.18
N LYS A 111 -10.07 12.09 2.31
CA LYS A 111 -9.78 11.31 1.11
C LYS A 111 -8.68 11.96 0.26
N ASP A 112 -8.61 13.28 0.24
CA ASP A 112 -7.70 14.04 -0.60
C ASP A 112 -6.25 14.06 -0.13
N ASN A 113 -5.95 13.66 1.11
CA ASN A 113 -4.61 13.70 1.68
C ASN A 113 -4.16 12.40 2.34
N THR A 114 -4.87 11.30 2.10
CA THR A 114 -4.56 10.01 2.70
C THR A 114 -4.22 8.99 1.62
N PHE A 115 -3.07 8.35 1.76
CA PHE A 115 -2.59 7.29 0.87
C PHE A 115 -2.48 5.97 1.62
N LEU A 116 -2.78 4.88 0.91
CA LEU A 116 -2.53 3.52 1.39
C LEU A 116 -1.43 2.89 0.55
N GLY A 117 -0.50 2.17 1.17
CA GLY A 117 0.47 1.41 0.41
C GLY A 117 0.83 0.10 1.07
N GLY A 118 1.43 -0.81 0.28
CA GLY A 118 1.88 -2.09 0.80
C GLY A 118 2.77 -2.86 -0.16
N TYR A 119 3.48 -3.81 0.40
CA TYR A 119 4.32 -4.76 -0.31
C TYR A 119 3.71 -6.16 -0.26
N SER A 120 3.84 -6.96 -1.31
CA SER A 120 3.39 -8.36 -1.34
C SER A 120 1.88 -8.50 -1.05
N LEU A 121 1.46 -9.21 0.02
CA LEU A 121 0.05 -9.29 0.42
C LEU A 121 -0.50 -7.93 0.91
N ALA A 122 0.32 -7.06 1.49
CA ALA A 122 -0.12 -5.69 1.79
C ALA A 122 -0.31 -4.86 0.50
N GLY A 123 0.41 -5.19 -0.56
CA GLY A 123 0.15 -4.68 -1.91
C GLY A 123 -1.19 -5.16 -2.46
N LEU A 124 -1.54 -6.43 -2.30
CA LEU A 124 -2.86 -6.97 -2.64
C LEU A 124 -3.97 -6.30 -1.80
N PHE A 125 -3.73 -6.11 -0.50
CA PHE A 125 -4.65 -5.38 0.37
C PHE A 125 -4.90 -3.95 -0.13
N SER A 126 -3.85 -3.25 -0.55
CA SER A 126 -3.98 -1.90 -1.10
C SER A 126 -4.78 -1.90 -2.41
N LEU A 127 -4.54 -2.89 -3.30
CA LEU A 127 -5.34 -3.08 -4.51
C LEU A 127 -6.81 -3.28 -4.17
N TRP A 128 -7.12 -4.21 -3.26
CA TRP A 128 -8.50 -4.53 -2.87
C TRP A 128 -9.19 -3.34 -2.20
N ALA A 129 -8.53 -2.65 -1.28
CA ALA A 129 -9.09 -1.48 -0.60
C ALA A 129 -9.47 -0.34 -1.57
N ALA A 130 -8.83 -0.27 -2.74
CA ALA A 130 -9.16 0.69 -3.79
C ALA A 130 -10.57 0.52 -4.37
N TYR A 131 -11.17 -0.65 -4.22
CA TYR A 131 -12.53 -0.97 -4.73
C TYR A 131 -13.60 -0.89 -3.63
N GLU A 132 -13.19 -0.80 -2.36
CA GLU A 132 -14.13 -0.82 -1.25
C GLU A 132 -14.91 0.50 -1.12
N PRO A 133 -16.23 0.44 -0.86
CA PRO A 133 -17.04 1.64 -0.60
C PRO A 133 -16.50 2.45 0.57
N ASP A 134 -16.60 3.77 0.47
CA ASP A 134 -16.17 4.71 1.51
C ASP A 134 -14.70 4.53 1.93
N ASN A 135 -13.83 4.03 1.04
CA ASN A 135 -12.41 4.02 1.32
C ASN A 135 -11.89 5.46 1.48
N PRO A 136 -11.00 5.70 2.46
CA PRO A 136 -10.53 7.05 2.78
C PRO A 136 -9.31 7.48 1.95
N PHE A 137 -8.98 6.76 0.86
CA PHE A 137 -7.72 6.93 0.16
C PHE A 137 -7.90 7.69 -1.16
N TYR A 138 -7.03 8.66 -1.40
CA TYR A 138 -6.90 9.36 -2.68
C TYR A 138 -6.23 8.48 -3.72
N GLY A 139 -5.20 7.77 -3.29
CA GLY A 139 -4.44 6.86 -4.13
C GLY A 139 -3.76 5.76 -3.34
N ILE A 140 -3.29 4.76 -4.08
CA ILE A 140 -2.61 3.60 -3.52
C ILE A 140 -1.22 3.38 -4.10
N VAL A 141 -0.34 2.79 -3.29
CA VAL A 141 0.93 2.18 -3.71
C VAL A 141 0.82 0.68 -3.53
N SER A 142 1.00 -0.06 -4.61
CA SER A 142 0.98 -1.52 -4.60
C SER A 142 2.30 -2.03 -5.19
N ALA A 143 3.29 -2.21 -4.31
CA ALA A 143 4.62 -2.63 -4.69
C ALA A 143 4.76 -4.15 -4.61
N SER A 144 5.25 -4.76 -5.68
CA SER A 144 5.42 -6.23 -5.79
C SER A 144 4.22 -7.01 -5.26
N PRO A 145 2.97 -6.64 -5.64
CA PRO A 145 1.77 -7.18 -5.02
C PRO A 145 1.57 -8.67 -5.33
N SER A 146 0.85 -9.35 -4.46
CA SER A 146 0.37 -10.70 -4.72
C SER A 146 -0.81 -10.70 -5.70
N ALA A 147 -0.67 -10.05 -6.88
CA ALA A 147 -1.74 -9.94 -7.87
C ALA A 147 -2.10 -11.29 -8.55
N TRP A 148 -1.27 -12.32 -8.33
CA TRP A 148 -1.55 -13.71 -8.66
C TRP A 148 -2.60 -14.38 -7.76
N TYR A 149 -3.14 -13.66 -6.76
CA TYR A 149 -4.11 -14.20 -5.80
C TYR A 149 -5.35 -14.72 -6.53
N ILE A 150 -5.78 -15.94 -6.16
CA ILE A 150 -6.89 -16.61 -6.85
C ILE A 150 -8.16 -15.74 -6.87
N GLY A 151 -8.73 -15.55 -8.06
CA GLY A 151 -9.93 -14.73 -8.27
C GLY A 151 -9.71 -13.21 -8.24
N TRP A 152 -8.48 -12.74 -8.00
CA TRP A 152 -8.21 -11.30 -7.89
C TRP A 152 -8.52 -10.52 -9.18
N LEU A 153 -8.01 -10.97 -10.31
CA LEU A 153 -8.22 -10.26 -11.59
C LEU A 153 -9.69 -10.27 -12.01
N ASP A 154 -10.39 -11.40 -11.81
CA ASP A 154 -11.83 -11.49 -12.07
C ASP A 154 -12.60 -10.48 -11.19
N TYR A 155 -12.22 -10.36 -9.91
CA TYR A 155 -12.80 -9.35 -9.02
C TYR A 155 -12.53 -7.94 -9.55
N ALA A 156 -11.28 -7.62 -9.87
CA ALA A 156 -10.88 -6.29 -10.32
C ALA A 156 -11.56 -5.90 -11.66
N GLU A 157 -11.77 -6.85 -12.57
CA GLU A 157 -12.47 -6.62 -13.82
C GLU A 157 -13.96 -6.28 -13.62
N ASN A 158 -14.61 -6.90 -12.65
CA ASN A 158 -16.04 -6.77 -12.42
C ASN A 158 -16.44 -5.66 -11.45
N HIS A 159 -15.47 -4.97 -10.80
CA HIS A 159 -15.73 -3.91 -9.84
C HIS A 159 -15.11 -2.59 -10.29
N GLN A 160 -15.70 -1.45 -9.88
CA GLN A 160 -15.18 -0.11 -10.17
C GLN A 160 -14.24 0.34 -9.04
N PRO A 161 -12.97 0.69 -9.34
CA PRO A 161 -12.09 1.29 -8.33
C PRO A 161 -12.56 2.70 -7.95
N LEU A 162 -12.41 3.05 -6.68
CA LEU A 162 -12.90 4.29 -6.09
C LEU A 162 -11.74 5.19 -5.62
N ILE A 163 -10.65 5.19 -6.36
CA ILE A 163 -9.45 6.00 -6.16
C ILE A 163 -9.10 6.80 -7.42
N ASN A 164 -8.27 7.83 -7.26
CA ASN A 164 -7.84 8.68 -8.37
C ASN A 164 -6.51 8.18 -8.99
N TYR A 165 -5.59 7.69 -8.16
CA TYR A 165 -4.23 7.35 -8.54
C TYR A 165 -3.81 5.98 -8.01
N ALA A 166 -3.08 5.23 -8.83
CA ALA A 166 -2.45 3.97 -8.44
C ALA A 166 -0.99 3.93 -8.93
N TYR A 167 -0.09 3.61 -8.02
CA TYR A 167 1.28 3.26 -8.38
C TYR A 167 1.47 1.76 -8.19
N LEU A 168 1.86 1.09 -9.27
CA LEU A 168 2.20 -0.32 -9.29
C LEU A 168 3.69 -0.50 -9.54
N SER A 169 4.32 -1.46 -8.89
CA SER A 169 5.70 -1.80 -9.24
C SER A 169 5.97 -3.30 -9.10
N LEU A 170 6.96 -3.79 -9.84
CA LEU A 170 7.39 -5.17 -9.80
C LEU A 170 8.89 -5.28 -10.08
N GLY A 171 9.57 -6.26 -9.49
CA GLY A 171 10.92 -6.63 -9.86
C GLY A 171 10.95 -7.46 -11.15
N ASP A 172 11.91 -7.20 -12.04
CA ASP A 172 12.05 -7.83 -13.36
C ASP A 172 12.39 -9.34 -13.32
N LYS A 173 12.65 -9.87 -12.11
CA LYS A 173 12.98 -11.29 -11.87
C LYS A 173 11.97 -12.00 -10.96
N GLU A 174 10.85 -11.36 -10.58
CA GLU A 174 9.89 -11.94 -9.63
C GLU A 174 9.12 -13.14 -10.21
N GLU A 175 8.88 -13.16 -11.51
CA GLU A 175 8.27 -14.33 -12.17
C GLU A 175 9.17 -15.58 -12.16
N ARG A 176 10.49 -15.44 -11.86
CA ARG A 176 11.44 -16.54 -11.79
C ARG A 176 11.31 -17.32 -10.47
N THR A 177 10.14 -17.87 -10.22
CA THR A 177 9.82 -18.67 -9.04
C THR A 177 9.41 -20.08 -9.42
N LYS A 178 9.60 -21.06 -8.49
CA LYS A 178 9.15 -22.45 -8.68
C LYS A 178 7.64 -22.62 -8.49
N THR A 179 6.99 -21.67 -7.87
CA THR A 179 5.55 -21.71 -7.58
C THR A 179 4.77 -21.22 -8.80
N LYS A 180 4.12 -22.12 -9.52
CA LYS A 180 3.48 -21.84 -10.82
C LYS A 180 2.52 -20.63 -10.81
N ILE A 181 1.68 -20.51 -9.79
CA ILE A 181 0.75 -19.39 -9.67
C ILE A 181 1.46 -18.06 -9.42
N MET A 182 2.57 -18.05 -8.69
CA MET A 182 3.35 -16.84 -8.47
C MET A 182 4.16 -16.43 -9.70
N ALA A 183 4.47 -17.38 -10.58
CA ALA A 183 5.19 -17.11 -11.82
C ALA A 183 4.34 -16.35 -12.86
N THR A 184 3.04 -16.18 -12.63
CA THR A 184 2.15 -15.38 -13.50
C THR A 184 2.23 -13.88 -13.20
N ILE A 185 2.93 -13.47 -12.14
CA ILE A 185 2.88 -12.12 -11.57
C ILE A 185 3.16 -10.99 -12.58
N SER A 186 4.10 -11.19 -13.51
CA SER A 186 4.39 -10.17 -14.54
C SER A 186 3.19 -9.93 -15.46
N LYS A 187 2.47 -10.99 -15.86
CA LYS A 187 1.25 -10.89 -16.62
C LYS A 187 0.10 -10.29 -15.81
N ASP A 188 -0.02 -10.72 -14.55
CA ASP A 188 -1.14 -10.33 -13.70
C ASP A 188 -1.07 -8.84 -13.33
N ILE A 189 0.12 -8.30 -13.05
CA ILE A 189 0.28 -6.88 -12.73
C ILE A 189 0.04 -5.98 -13.96
N LEU A 190 0.46 -6.41 -15.14
CA LEU A 190 0.17 -5.68 -16.38
C LEU A 190 -1.34 -5.68 -16.70
N ARG A 191 -2.03 -6.80 -16.40
CA ARG A 191 -3.50 -6.84 -16.53
C ARG A 191 -4.16 -5.91 -15.52
N GLN A 192 -3.68 -5.88 -14.26
CA GLN A 192 -4.16 -4.93 -13.25
C GLN A 192 -3.95 -3.46 -13.67
N GLU A 193 -2.78 -3.15 -14.23
CA GLU A 193 -2.52 -1.80 -14.76
C GLU A 193 -3.54 -1.43 -15.84
N GLN A 194 -3.80 -2.34 -16.79
CA GLN A 194 -4.77 -2.11 -17.87
C GLN A 194 -6.19 -1.91 -17.31
N ILE A 195 -6.61 -2.74 -16.33
CA ILE A 195 -7.91 -2.59 -15.65
C ILE A 195 -8.05 -1.19 -15.03
N PHE A 196 -7.05 -0.71 -14.34
CA PHE A 196 -7.08 0.63 -13.75
C PHE A 196 -7.20 1.73 -14.82
N LYS A 197 -6.42 1.64 -15.89
CA LYS A 197 -6.48 2.59 -17.01
C LYS A 197 -7.84 2.61 -17.70
N ASP A 198 -8.39 1.43 -18.01
CA ASP A 198 -9.71 1.26 -18.65
C ASP A 198 -10.83 1.82 -17.79
N LYS A 199 -10.65 1.83 -16.47
CA LYS A 199 -11.61 2.35 -15.48
C LYS A 199 -11.32 3.79 -15.02
N GLY A 200 -10.42 4.50 -15.70
CA GLY A 200 -10.17 5.92 -15.48
C GLY A 200 -9.27 6.26 -14.31
N VAL A 201 -8.59 5.28 -13.70
CA VAL A 201 -7.57 5.54 -12.67
C VAL A 201 -6.25 5.97 -13.33
N ASN A 202 -5.66 7.07 -12.88
CA ASN A 202 -4.31 7.45 -13.30
C ASN A 202 -3.30 6.48 -12.70
N CYS A 203 -2.84 5.53 -13.51
CA CYS A 203 -2.00 4.43 -13.09
C CYS A 203 -0.60 4.52 -13.67
N LYS A 204 0.41 4.49 -12.78
CA LYS A 204 1.82 4.33 -13.15
C LYS A 204 2.29 2.93 -12.81
N MET A 205 2.89 2.23 -13.77
CA MET A 205 3.62 0.99 -13.57
C MET A 205 5.12 1.25 -13.67
N GLU A 206 5.90 0.73 -12.69
CA GLU A 206 7.36 0.83 -12.68
C GLU A 206 8.01 -0.54 -12.47
N TRP A 207 8.90 -0.90 -13.39
CA TRP A 207 9.77 -2.06 -13.26
C TRP A 207 11.01 -1.71 -12.46
N ASN A 208 11.37 -2.56 -11.50
CA ASN A 208 12.59 -2.44 -10.72
C ASN A 208 13.52 -3.61 -11.03
N GLU A 209 14.82 -3.41 -10.86
CA GLU A 209 15.77 -4.52 -10.96
C GLU A 209 15.59 -5.49 -9.78
N GLY A 210 15.68 -6.81 -10.05
CA GLY A 210 15.80 -7.83 -9.03
C GLY A 210 14.51 -8.63 -8.76
N ASN A 211 14.58 -9.43 -7.71
CA ASN A 211 13.51 -10.34 -7.29
C ASN A 211 12.62 -9.73 -6.19
N HIS A 212 11.68 -10.53 -5.67
CA HIS A 212 10.71 -10.13 -4.66
C HIS A 212 11.30 -9.66 -3.32
N PHE A 213 12.55 -9.94 -3.01
CA PHE A 213 13.17 -9.67 -1.71
C PHE A 213 14.23 -8.57 -1.77
N GLN A 214 14.24 -7.76 -2.83
CA GLN A 214 15.22 -6.71 -3.04
C GLN A 214 14.58 -5.33 -2.98
N ASP A 215 15.18 -4.44 -2.18
CA ASP A 215 14.85 -3.02 -2.10
C ASP A 215 13.38 -2.67 -1.83
N ASN A 216 12.69 -3.50 -1.01
CA ASN A 216 11.27 -3.33 -0.69
C ASN A 216 10.95 -1.89 -0.25
N GLY A 217 11.73 -1.33 0.68
CA GLY A 217 11.54 0.03 1.19
C GLY A 217 11.65 1.09 0.11
N VAL A 218 12.64 0.97 -0.79
CA VAL A 218 12.83 1.93 -1.90
C VAL A 218 11.69 1.82 -2.93
N ARG A 219 11.28 0.60 -3.27
CA ARG A 219 10.21 0.38 -4.26
C ARG A 219 8.89 1.00 -3.82
N ILE A 220 8.53 0.85 -2.55
CA ILE A 220 7.31 1.46 -2.02
C ILE A 220 7.46 2.97 -1.81
N ALA A 221 8.65 3.45 -1.40
CA ALA A 221 8.96 4.86 -1.25
C ALA A 221 8.77 5.66 -2.54
N LYS A 222 9.25 5.12 -3.68
CA LYS A 222 9.04 5.72 -5.01
C LYS A 222 7.55 5.96 -5.32
N GLY A 223 6.71 5.02 -4.93
CA GLY A 223 5.26 5.13 -5.12
C GLY A 223 4.66 6.27 -4.29
N PHE A 224 5.02 6.39 -3.03
CA PHE A 224 4.54 7.48 -2.18
C PHE A 224 5.03 8.85 -2.65
N VAL A 225 6.30 8.97 -3.03
CA VAL A 225 6.82 10.20 -3.64
C VAL A 225 6.02 10.58 -4.89
N TRP A 226 5.74 9.60 -5.76
CA TRP A 226 4.95 9.85 -6.96
C TRP A 226 3.53 10.33 -6.60
N LEU A 227 2.83 9.69 -5.66
CA LEU A 227 1.47 10.08 -5.24
C LEU A 227 1.42 11.51 -4.68
N MET A 228 2.36 11.87 -3.81
CA MET A 228 2.42 13.21 -3.23
C MET A 228 2.60 14.28 -4.32
N HIS A 229 3.42 14.02 -5.33
CA HIS A 229 3.62 14.94 -6.44
C HIS A 229 2.40 15.06 -7.37
N GLN A 230 1.64 13.96 -7.61
CA GLN A 230 0.41 14.04 -8.42
C GLN A 230 -0.60 14.99 -7.77
N LYS A 231 -0.81 14.87 -6.46
CA LYS A 231 -1.77 15.71 -5.75
C LYS A 231 -1.40 17.19 -5.80
N ASN A 232 -0.12 17.53 -5.65
CA ASN A 232 0.32 18.93 -5.72
C ASN A 232 0.15 19.55 -7.12
N THR A 233 0.22 18.72 -8.17
CA THR A 233 -0.04 19.19 -9.55
C THR A 233 -1.52 19.52 -9.75
N ASP A 234 -2.44 18.75 -9.16
CA ASP A 234 -3.88 19.02 -9.24
C ASP A 234 -4.26 20.37 -8.60
N PHE A 235 -3.59 20.76 -7.51
CA PHE A 235 -3.80 22.09 -6.89
C PHE A 235 -3.26 23.27 -7.69
N SER A 236 -2.31 23.04 -8.60
CA SER A 236 -1.70 24.08 -9.40
C SER A 236 -2.54 24.48 -10.63
N ILE A 237 -3.62 23.75 -10.93
CA ILE A 237 -4.48 23.91 -12.10
C ILE A 237 -5.82 24.57 -11.74
N LEU A 238 -6.11 24.76 -10.44
CA LEU A 238 -7.28 25.45 -9.90
C LEU A 238 -6.93 26.86 -9.47
#